data_950ede59341242c039a7cc8555efd5b6
#
_entry.id   950ede59341242c039a7cc8555efd5b6
#
_cell.length_a   1.000
_cell.length_b   1.000
_cell.length_c   1.000
_cell.angle_alpha   90.00
_cell.angle_beta   90.00
_cell.angle_gamma   90.00
#
_symmetry.space_group_name_H-M   'P 1'
#
loop_
_entity.id
_entity.type
_entity.pdbx_description
1 polymer ?
#
loop_
_entity_poly.entity_id
_entity_poly.type
_entity_poly.pdbx_seq_one_letter_code
_entity_poly.pdbx_strand_id
1 'polypeptide(L)'
;MRYALRQLLAVLMAVAVLVGEGDSAQALEHSFVADAVQRVAPAVVRIDTERTVERQPFDPTLLDPLLRDLLGDPPAGPERERGQGSGVVIDAKGLVLTNAHVVDRVESVSVTLADGEQRDGRVVGTDAVTDLALVRLEGDQLPPRAPLGDSEAMQVGDWAIALGTPFGLERTVTLGIVSSLHRNINSLGFADKR
;
A
#
# COMPACT_ATOMS: atom_id res chain seq x y z
N MET A 1 -21.04 -13.97 -70.13
CA MET A 1 -19.93 -13.22 -69.53
C MET A 1 -20.35 -12.07 -68.64
N ARG A 2 -21.33 -11.27 -68.97
CA ARG A 2 -21.78 -10.10 -68.14
C ARG A 2 -22.43 -10.45 -66.81
N TYR A 3 -23.11 -11.59 -66.69
CA TYR A 3 -23.75 -12.07 -65.43
C TYR A 3 -22.75 -12.59 -64.42
N ALA A 4 -21.75 -13.33 -64.84
CA ALA A 4 -20.70 -13.87 -63.95
C ALA A 4 -19.84 -12.75 -63.35
N LEU A 5 -19.57 -11.69 -64.11
CA LEU A 5 -18.79 -10.56 -63.62
C LEU A 5 -19.54 -9.73 -62.53
N ARG A 6 -20.89 -9.61 -62.69
CA ARG A 6 -21.76 -8.94 -61.69
C ARG A 6 -21.88 -9.74 -60.39
N GLN A 7 -21.94 -11.04 -60.47
CA GLN A 7 -21.96 -11.93 -59.28
C GLN A 7 -20.61 -11.87 -58.55
N LEU A 8 -19.50 -11.88 -59.30
CA LEU A 8 -18.14 -11.75 -58.72
C LEU A 8 -17.93 -10.40 -58.00
N LEU A 9 -18.43 -9.29 -58.58
CA LEU A 9 -18.35 -7.98 -57.96
C LEU A 9 -19.22 -7.87 -56.69
N ALA A 10 -20.39 -8.50 -56.68
CA ALA A 10 -21.28 -8.50 -55.53
C ALA A 10 -20.69 -9.30 -54.34
N VAL A 11 -20.02 -10.44 -54.63
CA VAL A 11 -19.32 -11.28 -53.65
C VAL A 11 -18.10 -10.53 -53.12
N LEU A 12 -17.33 -9.84 -53.98
CA LEU A 12 -16.17 -9.04 -53.53
C LEU A 12 -16.56 -7.85 -52.69
N MET A 13 -17.70 -7.16 -53.00
CA MET A 13 -18.25 -6.11 -52.15
C MET A 13 -18.76 -6.64 -50.80
N ALA A 14 -19.42 -7.80 -50.77
CA ALA A 14 -19.88 -8.39 -49.53
C ALA A 14 -18.73 -8.86 -48.61
N VAL A 15 -17.62 -9.36 -49.20
CA VAL A 15 -16.42 -9.72 -48.44
C VAL A 15 -15.69 -8.45 -47.92
N ALA A 16 -15.66 -7.35 -48.69
CA ALA A 16 -15.06 -6.08 -48.26
C ALA A 16 -15.85 -5.46 -47.09
N VAL A 17 -17.15 -5.62 -47.01
CA VAL A 17 -17.98 -5.14 -45.90
C VAL A 17 -17.80 -5.98 -44.64
N LEU A 18 -17.54 -7.31 -44.81
CA LEU A 18 -17.28 -8.23 -43.69
C LEU A 18 -15.85 -8.09 -43.09
N VAL A 19 -14.89 -7.56 -43.86
CA VAL A 19 -13.51 -7.33 -43.38
C VAL A 19 -13.33 -5.91 -42.80
N GLY A 20 -14.30 -5.02 -43.00
CA GLY A 20 -14.26 -3.62 -42.52
C GLY A 20 -14.77 -3.39 -41.10
N GLU A 21 -15.31 -4.40 -40.41
CA GLU A 21 -15.82 -4.26 -39.04
C GLU A 21 -14.96 -4.96 -37.97
N GLY A 22 -13.69 -5.11 -38.22
CA GLY A 22 -12.75 -5.74 -37.29
C GLY A 22 -11.59 -4.83 -36.93
N ASP A 23 -11.85 -3.71 -36.24
CA ASP A 23 -10.91 -3.16 -35.26
C ASP A 23 -11.48 -1.92 -34.54
N SER A 24 -12.64 -2.10 -33.96
CA SER A 24 -12.90 -1.34 -32.72
C SER A 24 -12.34 -2.18 -31.58
N ALA A 25 -11.02 -2.27 -31.45
CA ALA A 25 -10.40 -2.45 -30.19
C ALA A 25 -10.91 -1.28 -29.35
N GLN A 26 -12.01 -1.52 -28.60
CA GLN A 26 -12.44 -0.61 -27.55
C GLN A 26 -11.20 -0.43 -26.68
N ALA A 27 -10.55 0.72 -26.85
CA ALA A 27 -9.57 1.17 -25.88
C ALA A 27 -10.30 1.09 -24.55
N LEU A 28 -9.90 0.13 -23.71
CA LEU A 28 -10.42 0.00 -22.36
C LEU A 28 -10.16 1.36 -21.72
N GLU A 29 -11.21 2.20 -21.66
CA GLU A 29 -11.11 3.46 -20.93
C GLU A 29 -10.82 3.08 -19.48
N HIS A 30 -9.58 3.29 -19.06
CA HIS A 30 -9.18 3.09 -17.68
C HIS A 30 -10.02 4.03 -16.81
N SER A 31 -10.50 3.52 -15.68
CA SER A 31 -11.21 4.37 -14.74
C SER A 31 -10.22 5.42 -14.18
N PHE A 32 -10.74 6.60 -13.83
CA PHE A 32 -9.92 7.65 -13.19
C PHE A 32 -9.17 7.13 -11.94
N VAL A 33 -9.73 6.12 -11.25
CA VAL A 33 -9.09 5.43 -10.12
C VAL A 33 -7.86 4.67 -10.59
N ALA A 34 -7.96 3.91 -11.69
CA ALA A 34 -6.83 3.18 -12.26
C ALA A 34 -5.70 4.13 -12.65
N ASP A 35 -6.02 5.26 -13.29
CA ASP A 35 -5.04 6.27 -13.68
C ASP A 35 -4.37 6.92 -12.47
N ALA A 36 -5.15 7.24 -11.42
CA ALA A 36 -4.62 7.78 -10.17
C ALA A 36 -3.67 6.78 -9.49
N VAL A 37 -4.08 5.51 -9.42
CA VAL A 37 -3.27 4.42 -8.83
C VAL A 37 -1.96 4.24 -9.63
N GLN A 38 -2.01 4.15 -10.95
CA GLN A 38 -0.81 3.99 -11.79
C GLN A 38 0.20 5.14 -11.57
N ARG A 39 -0.29 6.35 -11.35
CA ARG A 39 0.54 7.53 -11.12
C ARG A 39 1.26 7.52 -9.77
N VAL A 40 0.60 7.01 -8.72
CA VAL A 40 1.09 7.09 -7.33
C VAL A 40 1.74 5.78 -6.88
N ALA A 41 1.27 4.64 -7.37
CA ALA A 41 1.74 3.31 -6.96
C ALA A 41 3.27 3.09 -6.98
N PRO A 42 4.05 3.66 -7.94
CA PRO A 42 5.50 3.50 -7.91
C PRO A 42 6.19 4.14 -6.69
N ALA A 43 5.52 5.12 -6.05
CA ALA A 43 6.02 5.79 -4.85
C ALA A 43 5.53 5.13 -3.54
N VAL A 44 4.60 4.17 -3.60
CA VAL A 44 4.10 3.47 -2.42
C VAL A 44 4.95 2.25 -2.14
N VAL A 45 5.42 2.15 -0.90
CA VAL A 45 6.34 1.11 -0.44
C VAL A 45 5.73 0.34 0.73
N ARG A 46 6.16 -0.93 0.90
CA ARG A 46 5.89 -1.71 2.10
C ARG A 46 7.06 -1.54 3.07
N ILE A 47 6.73 -1.39 4.33
CA ILE A 47 7.70 -1.30 5.42
C ILE A 47 7.54 -2.54 6.29
N ASP A 48 8.59 -3.32 6.42
CA ASP A 48 8.70 -4.45 7.32
C ASP A 48 9.67 -4.07 8.44
N THR A 49 9.30 -4.35 9.68
CA THR A 49 10.08 -3.99 10.86
C THR A 49 10.27 -5.19 11.77
N GLU A 50 11.40 -5.22 12.47
CA GLU A 50 11.64 -6.20 13.53
C GLU A 50 12.01 -5.48 14.82
N ARG A 51 11.46 -5.97 15.93
CA ARG A 51 11.81 -5.54 17.28
C ARG A 51 11.92 -6.76 18.19
N THR A 52 12.82 -6.68 19.15
CA THR A 52 12.92 -7.67 20.22
C THR A 52 12.10 -7.22 21.41
N VAL A 53 11.15 -8.05 21.81
CA VAL A 53 10.31 -7.81 23.00
C VAL A 53 10.74 -8.79 24.08
N GLU A 54 11.14 -8.27 25.24
CA GLU A 54 11.34 -9.11 26.41
C GLU A 54 10.00 -9.61 26.90
N ARG A 55 9.78 -10.93 26.84
CA ARG A 55 8.63 -11.52 27.52
C ARG A 55 8.81 -11.31 29.01
N GLN A 56 7.80 -10.78 29.67
CA GLN A 56 7.73 -10.82 31.13
C GLN A 56 7.82 -12.30 31.56
N PRO A 57 8.71 -12.62 32.49
CA PRO A 57 8.80 -13.99 33.00
C PRO A 57 7.41 -14.43 33.44
N PHE A 58 6.88 -15.45 32.79
CA PHE A 58 5.65 -16.07 33.26
C PHE A 58 5.98 -16.73 34.61
N ASP A 59 5.23 -16.44 35.68
CA ASP A 59 5.40 -17.10 36.97
C ASP A 59 4.82 -18.52 36.88
N PRO A 60 5.70 -19.56 36.85
CA PRO A 60 5.23 -20.94 36.72
C PRO A 60 4.38 -21.40 37.88
N THR A 61 4.39 -20.67 39.02
CA THR A 61 3.58 -21.03 40.21
C THR A 61 2.10 -20.71 40.01
N LEU A 62 1.75 -19.92 39.01
CA LEU A 62 0.36 -19.58 38.65
C LEU A 62 -0.32 -20.66 37.79
N LEU A 63 0.43 -21.63 37.26
CA LEU A 63 -0.13 -22.76 36.52
C LEU A 63 -0.38 -23.94 37.45
N ASP A 64 -1.55 -24.56 37.28
CA ASP A 64 -1.83 -25.87 37.87
C ASP A 64 -0.75 -26.88 37.44
N PRO A 65 -0.15 -27.66 38.33
CA PRO A 65 0.90 -28.64 38.03
C PRO A 65 0.54 -29.58 36.88
N LEU A 66 -0.74 -30.00 36.80
CA LEU A 66 -1.26 -30.83 35.71
C LEU A 66 -1.23 -30.15 34.35
N LEU A 67 -1.53 -28.85 34.30
CA LEU A 67 -1.48 -28.06 33.09
C LEU A 67 -0.04 -27.84 32.63
N ARG A 68 0.89 -27.69 33.54
CA ARG A 68 2.32 -27.54 33.25
C ARG A 68 2.90 -28.82 32.63
N ASP A 69 2.52 -29.99 33.16
CA ASP A 69 2.94 -31.30 32.61
C ASP A 69 2.39 -31.54 31.19
N LEU A 70 1.19 -31.00 30.88
CA LEU A 70 0.51 -31.17 29.61
C LEU A 70 1.01 -30.18 28.57
N LEU A 71 1.27 -28.91 28.92
CA LEU A 71 1.60 -27.83 27.98
C LEU A 71 3.12 -27.55 27.87
N GLY A 72 3.93 -28.10 28.80
CA GLY A 72 5.36 -27.80 28.91
C GLY A 72 5.61 -26.42 29.51
N ASP A 73 6.88 -26.12 29.76
CA ASP A 73 7.29 -24.79 30.21
C ASP A 73 7.13 -23.79 29.08
N PRO A 74 6.56 -22.60 29.34
CA PRO A 74 6.45 -21.57 28.35
C PRO A 74 7.86 -21.16 27.84
N PRO A 75 8.04 -20.90 26.56
CA PRO A 75 9.35 -20.53 26.02
C PRO A 75 9.87 -19.29 26.75
N ALA A 76 11.04 -19.42 27.35
CA ALA A 76 11.73 -18.32 28.01
C ALA A 76 12.66 -17.63 27.01
N GLY A 77 12.70 -16.30 27.01
CA GLY A 77 13.63 -15.53 26.21
C GLY A 77 12.97 -14.41 25.40
N PRO A 78 13.80 -13.57 24.77
CA PRO A 78 13.30 -12.49 23.95
C PRO A 78 12.56 -13.04 22.71
N GLU A 79 11.43 -12.47 22.40
CA GLU A 79 10.65 -12.77 21.19
C GLU A 79 10.89 -11.70 20.14
N ARG A 80 11.13 -12.13 18.90
CA ARG A 80 11.17 -11.21 17.77
C ARG A 80 9.76 -10.97 17.26
N GLU A 81 9.31 -9.75 17.40
CA GLU A 81 8.04 -9.29 16.87
C GLU A 81 8.27 -8.59 15.52
N ARG A 82 7.46 -8.97 14.54
CA ARG A 82 7.50 -8.37 13.20
C ARG A 82 6.30 -7.47 13.02
N GLY A 83 6.58 -6.24 12.60
CA GLY A 83 5.57 -5.25 12.21
C GLY A 83 5.56 -5.04 10.70
N GLN A 84 4.42 -4.64 10.18
CA GLN A 84 4.27 -4.25 8.78
C GLN A 84 3.47 -2.96 8.68
N GLY A 85 3.84 -2.13 7.68
CA GLY A 85 3.14 -0.91 7.38
C GLY A 85 3.33 -0.51 5.92
N SER A 86 2.70 0.59 5.55
CA SER A 86 2.88 1.22 4.26
C SER A 86 3.57 2.56 4.43
N GLY A 87 4.31 2.97 3.41
CA GLY A 87 4.92 4.28 3.35
C GLY A 87 4.82 4.88 1.95
N VAL A 88 5.09 6.16 1.84
CA VAL A 88 5.12 6.87 0.56
C VAL A 88 6.41 7.66 0.43
N VAL A 89 7.07 7.52 -0.71
CA VAL A 89 8.28 8.30 -1.03
C VAL A 89 7.88 9.73 -1.33
N ILE A 90 8.41 10.69 -0.59
CA ILE A 90 8.03 12.11 -0.67
C ILE A 90 9.11 13.02 -1.27
N ASP A 91 10.35 12.55 -1.38
CA ASP A 91 11.43 13.31 -2.03
C ASP A 91 12.29 12.45 -2.96
N ALA A 92 13.07 13.11 -3.81
CA ALA A 92 13.99 12.46 -4.75
C ALA A 92 15.23 11.85 -4.08
N LYS A 93 15.43 12.07 -2.77
CA LYS A 93 16.54 11.52 -1.97
C LYS A 93 16.10 10.29 -1.18
N GLY A 94 14.94 9.71 -1.51
CA GLY A 94 14.43 8.49 -0.88
C GLY A 94 13.92 8.69 0.55
N LEU A 95 13.32 9.84 0.85
CA LEU A 95 12.62 10.03 2.11
C LEU A 95 11.23 9.45 2.01
N VAL A 96 10.93 8.51 2.89
CA VAL A 96 9.63 7.82 3.00
C VAL A 96 8.88 8.36 4.20
N LEU A 97 7.64 8.78 3.99
CA LEU A 97 6.69 9.12 5.04
C LEU A 97 5.86 7.89 5.40
N THR A 98 5.75 7.62 6.70
CA THR A 98 4.95 6.51 7.27
C THR A 98 4.37 6.92 8.62
N ASN A 99 3.69 6.01 9.31
CA ASN A 99 3.19 6.24 10.65
C ASN A 99 4.27 5.97 11.72
N ALA A 100 4.24 6.73 12.82
CA ALA A 100 5.20 6.57 13.91
C ALA A 100 5.08 5.20 14.58
N HIS A 101 3.85 4.70 14.78
CA HIS A 101 3.62 3.38 15.39
C HIS A 101 4.20 2.22 14.57
N VAL A 102 4.42 2.37 13.25
CA VAL A 102 5.04 1.33 12.38
C VAL A 102 6.51 1.15 12.73
N VAL A 103 7.20 2.24 13.09
CA VAL A 103 8.64 2.27 13.35
C VAL A 103 8.99 2.51 14.82
N ASP A 104 8.03 2.32 15.74
CA ASP A 104 8.25 2.53 17.17
C ASP A 104 9.12 1.41 17.76
N ARG A 105 10.27 1.80 18.34
CA ARG A 105 11.23 0.91 19.03
C ARG A 105 11.68 -0.28 18.18
N VAL A 106 11.83 -0.09 16.87
CA VAL A 106 12.30 -1.13 15.96
C VAL A 106 13.84 -1.16 15.91
N GLU A 107 14.41 -2.35 15.75
CA GLU A 107 15.83 -2.56 15.56
C GLU A 107 16.24 -2.43 14.10
N SER A 108 15.36 -2.86 13.20
CA SER A 108 15.60 -2.79 11.75
C SER A 108 14.33 -2.41 11.00
N VAL A 109 14.54 -1.72 9.89
CA VAL A 109 13.50 -1.34 8.93
C VAL A 109 13.92 -1.83 7.56
N SER A 110 13.12 -2.70 6.95
CA SER A 110 13.28 -3.13 5.57
C SER A 110 12.14 -2.56 4.73
N VAL A 111 12.47 -1.97 3.60
CA VAL A 111 11.49 -1.31 2.72
C VAL A 111 11.45 -2.05 1.39
N THR A 112 10.29 -2.59 1.04
CA THR A 112 10.06 -3.23 -0.25
C THR A 112 9.44 -2.22 -1.21
N LEU A 113 10.13 -1.97 -2.31
CA LEU A 113 9.71 -1.04 -3.36
C LEU A 113 8.61 -1.63 -4.26
N ALA A 114 8.08 -0.81 -5.15
CA ALA A 114 7.01 -1.19 -6.07
C ALA A 114 7.37 -2.31 -7.05
N ASP A 115 8.63 -2.45 -7.40
CA ASP A 115 9.20 -3.49 -8.26
C ASP A 115 9.59 -4.77 -7.51
N GLY A 116 9.42 -4.79 -6.17
CA GLY A 116 9.77 -5.92 -5.31
C GLY A 116 11.20 -5.86 -4.75
N GLU A 117 12.00 -4.88 -5.14
CA GLU A 117 13.34 -4.70 -4.56
C GLU A 117 13.23 -4.34 -3.07
N GLN A 118 14.07 -4.97 -2.24
CA GLN A 118 14.17 -4.66 -0.82
C GLN A 118 15.38 -3.78 -0.55
N ARG A 119 15.17 -2.80 0.33
CA ARG A 119 16.19 -1.85 0.76
C ARG A 119 16.16 -1.67 2.26
N ASP A 120 17.29 -1.41 2.84
CA ASP A 120 17.37 -1.01 4.24
C ASP A 120 16.89 0.44 4.37
N GLY A 121 16.20 0.69 5.48
CA GLY A 121 15.68 2.00 5.84
C GLY A 121 16.18 2.43 7.19
N ARG A 122 16.49 3.71 7.34
CA ARG A 122 16.88 4.31 8.61
C ARG A 122 15.85 5.33 9.05
N VAL A 123 15.28 5.15 10.25
CA VAL A 123 14.38 6.13 10.86
C VAL A 123 15.17 7.42 11.12
N VAL A 124 14.69 8.53 10.57
CA VAL A 124 15.34 9.85 10.70
C VAL A 124 14.55 10.82 11.59
N GLY A 125 13.29 10.51 11.84
CA GLY A 125 12.45 11.29 12.74
C GLY A 125 11.09 10.65 12.97
N THR A 126 10.53 10.88 14.15
CA THR A 126 9.19 10.42 14.52
C THR A 126 8.48 11.52 15.30
N ASP A 127 7.19 11.63 15.08
CA ASP A 127 6.30 12.47 15.88
C ASP A 127 5.11 11.63 16.38
N ALA A 128 5.12 11.30 17.65
CA ALA A 128 4.08 10.50 18.27
C ALA A 128 2.73 11.24 18.38
N VAL A 129 2.72 12.56 18.34
CA VAL A 129 1.48 13.38 18.46
C VAL A 129 0.68 13.30 17.15
N THR A 130 1.36 13.42 16.02
CA THR A 130 0.74 13.32 14.69
C THR A 130 0.73 11.90 14.14
N ASP A 131 1.38 10.95 14.85
CA ASP A 131 1.63 9.58 14.37
C ASP A 131 2.34 9.54 13.01
N LEU A 132 3.32 10.42 12.81
CA LEU A 132 4.13 10.48 11.58
C LEU A 132 5.58 10.08 11.85
N ALA A 133 6.19 9.42 10.87
CA ALA A 133 7.61 9.09 10.87
C ALA A 133 8.22 9.27 9.49
N LEU A 134 9.52 9.54 9.49
CA LEU A 134 10.33 9.64 8.30
C LEU A 134 11.41 8.55 8.31
N VAL A 135 11.48 7.80 7.21
CA VAL A 135 12.47 6.75 6.98
C VAL A 135 13.29 7.13 5.75
N ARG A 136 14.61 7.10 5.87
CA ARG A 136 15.55 7.31 4.76
C ARG A 136 15.90 5.97 4.14
N LEU A 137 15.64 5.81 2.84
CA LEU A 137 16.12 4.65 2.07
C LEU A 137 17.63 4.73 1.86
N GLU A 138 18.29 3.59 1.92
CA GLU A 138 19.69 3.44 1.58
C GLU A 138 19.85 3.00 0.12
N GLY A 139 20.93 3.45 -0.53
CA GLY A 139 21.29 3.11 -1.91
C GLY A 139 21.07 4.24 -2.93
N ASP A 140 21.48 4.00 -4.18
CA ASP A 140 21.60 5.03 -5.22
C ASP A 140 20.39 5.10 -6.18
N GLN A 141 19.75 3.96 -6.46
CA GLN A 141 18.58 3.90 -7.35
C GLN A 141 17.29 4.03 -6.53
N LEU A 142 16.84 5.26 -6.35
CA LEU A 142 15.69 5.55 -5.51
C LEU A 142 14.39 5.55 -6.33
N PRO A 143 13.27 5.09 -5.73
CA PRO A 143 11.98 5.11 -6.40
C PRO A 143 11.49 6.54 -6.65
N PRO A 144 10.56 6.75 -7.59
CA PRO A 144 9.99 8.06 -7.82
C PRO A 144 9.21 8.55 -6.59
N ARG A 145 9.22 9.86 -6.37
CA ARG A 145 8.42 10.47 -5.32
C ARG A 145 6.94 10.59 -5.75
N ALA A 146 6.03 10.48 -4.80
CA ALA A 146 4.64 10.86 -5.00
C ALA A 146 4.53 12.39 -5.17
N PRO A 147 3.67 12.87 -6.08
CA PRO A 147 3.31 14.27 -6.10
C PRO A 147 2.49 14.60 -4.86
N LEU A 148 2.88 15.66 -4.14
CA LEU A 148 2.11 16.15 -3.00
C LEU A 148 1.02 17.10 -3.51
N GLY A 149 -0.21 16.94 -2.99
CA GLY A 149 -1.34 17.80 -3.29
C GLY A 149 -1.46 18.94 -2.26
N ASP A 150 -2.44 19.79 -2.50
CA ASP A 150 -2.83 20.88 -1.62
C ASP A 150 -4.13 20.49 -0.87
N SER A 151 -4.02 20.25 0.43
CA SER A 151 -5.18 19.89 1.26
C SER A 151 -6.18 21.03 1.46
N GLU A 152 -5.75 22.27 1.30
CA GLU A 152 -6.64 23.44 1.43
C GLU A 152 -7.62 23.55 0.25
N ALA A 153 -7.25 22.96 -0.89
CA ALA A 153 -8.12 22.91 -2.09
C ALA A 153 -9.21 21.84 -2.02
N MET A 154 -9.15 20.94 -1.02
CA MET A 154 -10.10 19.81 -0.90
C MET A 154 -11.51 20.28 -0.52
N GLN A 155 -12.52 19.60 -1.06
CA GLN A 155 -13.93 19.85 -0.76
C GLN A 155 -14.62 18.59 -0.27
N VAL A 156 -15.69 18.77 0.53
CA VAL A 156 -16.58 17.67 0.90
C VAL A 156 -17.26 17.12 -0.35
N GLY A 157 -17.17 15.81 -0.56
CA GLY A 157 -17.64 15.14 -1.75
C GLY A 157 -16.55 14.76 -2.74
N ASP A 158 -15.35 15.30 -2.62
CA ASP A 158 -14.21 14.90 -3.46
C ASP A 158 -13.86 13.42 -3.27
N TRP A 159 -13.38 12.80 -4.33
CA TRP A 159 -12.92 11.42 -4.28
C TRP A 159 -11.67 11.27 -3.42
N ALA A 160 -11.68 10.27 -2.54
CA ALA A 160 -10.55 9.87 -1.73
C ALA A 160 -10.15 8.43 -2.09
N ILE A 161 -8.91 8.23 -2.52
CA ILE A 161 -8.36 6.91 -2.86
C ILE A 161 -7.27 6.58 -1.84
N ALA A 162 -7.50 5.55 -1.03
CA ALA A 162 -6.47 5.02 -0.15
C ALA A 162 -5.70 3.92 -0.88
N LEU A 163 -4.38 4.02 -0.86
CA LEU A 163 -3.46 3.07 -1.48
C LEU A 163 -2.44 2.61 -0.44
N GLY A 164 -2.31 1.30 -0.24
CA GLY A 164 -1.37 0.72 0.70
C GLY A 164 -1.03 -0.72 0.37
N THR A 165 -0.17 -1.32 1.20
CA THR A 165 0.23 -2.74 1.11
C THR A 165 -0.01 -3.44 2.45
N PRO A 166 -1.27 -3.48 2.95
CA PRO A 166 -1.57 -4.06 4.24
C PRO A 166 -1.27 -5.57 4.25
N PHE A 167 -0.74 -6.06 5.37
CA PHE A 167 -0.47 -7.49 5.63
C PHE A 167 0.44 -8.20 4.62
N GLY A 168 1.33 -7.46 3.92
CA GLY A 168 2.24 -8.06 2.94
C GLY A 168 1.57 -8.60 1.68
N LEU A 169 0.26 -8.37 1.54
CA LEU A 169 -0.51 -8.70 0.34
C LEU A 169 -0.21 -7.68 -0.78
N GLU A 170 -0.65 -8.00 -2.00
CA GLU A 170 -0.60 -7.07 -3.13
C GLU A 170 -1.28 -5.74 -2.79
N ARG A 171 -0.90 -4.68 -3.51
CA ARG A 171 -1.43 -3.32 -3.32
C ARG A 171 -2.95 -3.32 -3.20
N THR A 172 -3.44 -2.81 -2.08
CA THR A 172 -4.87 -2.66 -1.83
C THR A 172 -5.29 -1.23 -2.14
N VAL A 173 -6.36 -1.09 -2.90
CA VAL A 173 -6.97 0.19 -3.28
C VAL A 173 -8.35 0.27 -2.68
N THR A 174 -8.62 1.35 -1.96
CA THR A 174 -9.95 1.64 -1.42
C THR A 174 -10.41 3.00 -1.90
N LEU A 175 -11.62 3.08 -2.43
CA LEU A 175 -12.25 4.30 -2.90
C LEU A 175 -13.31 4.78 -1.93
N GLY A 176 -13.32 6.06 -1.64
CA GLY A 176 -14.32 6.74 -0.82
C GLY A 176 -14.48 8.20 -1.23
N ILE A 177 -15.12 8.97 -0.38
CA ILE A 177 -15.27 10.42 -0.55
C ILE A 177 -14.87 11.16 0.73
N VAL A 178 -14.43 12.39 0.58
CA VAL A 178 -14.20 13.30 1.70
C VAL A 178 -15.55 13.66 2.33
N SER A 179 -15.82 13.18 3.53
CA SER A 179 -17.09 13.41 4.22
C SER A 179 -17.07 14.65 5.10
N SER A 180 -15.90 15.11 5.54
CA SER A 180 -15.71 16.29 6.40
C SER A 180 -14.26 16.74 6.36
N LEU A 181 -14.02 18.05 6.34
CA LEU A 181 -12.68 18.64 6.33
C LEU A 181 -12.16 18.97 7.73
N HIS A 182 -13.04 19.18 8.72
CA HIS A 182 -12.70 19.67 10.06
C HIS A 182 -13.28 18.80 11.17
N ARG A 183 -13.14 17.47 11.07
CA ARG A 183 -13.61 16.57 12.13
C ARG A 183 -12.55 16.47 13.22
N ASN A 184 -12.90 16.85 14.45
CA ASN A 184 -12.06 16.60 15.60
C ASN A 184 -12.21 15.16 16.07
N ILE A 185 -11.20 14.33 15.80
CA ILE A 185 -11.21 12.88 16.10
C ILE A 185 -11.00 12.66 17.62
N ASN A 186 -10.37 13.59 18.32
CA ASN A 186 -10.13 13.47 19.78
C ASN A 186 -11.43 13.43 20.60
N SER A 187 -12.52 14.03 20.07
CA SER A 187 -13.83 14.00 20.71
C SER A 187 -14.54 12.63 20.61
N LEU A 188 -14.06 11.71 19.78
CA LEU A 188 -14.64 10.40 19.56
C LEU A 188 -14.01 9.28 20.40
N GLY A 189 -13.14 9.62 21.37
CA GLY A 189 -12.54 8.63 22.26
C GLY A 189 -11.47 7.74 21.62
N PHE A 190 -10.99 8.06 20.41
CA PHE A 190 -9.92 7.31 19.73
C PHE A 190 -8.51 7.72 20.22
N ALA A 191 -8.41 8.75 21.08
CA ALA A 191 -7.12 9.30 21.54
C ALA A 191 -6.37 8.39 22.52
N ASP A 192 -6.93 7.26 22.98
CA ASP A 192 -6.35 6.46 24.06
C ASP A 192 -6.30 4.95 23.78
N LYS A 193 -5.90 4.58 22.56
CA LYS A 193 -5.48 3.19 22.30
C LYS A 193 -4.09 3.18 21.72
N ARG A 194 -3.12 3.39 22.58
CA ARG A 194 -1.72 3.02 22.40
C ARG A 194 -1.39 1.82 23.25
#